data_d69dec0daafaa483395caaf2f358808e
#
_entry.id   d69dec0daafaa483395caaf2f358808e
#
_cell.length_a   1.000
_cell.length_b   1.000
_cell.length_c   1.000
_cell.angle_alpha   90.00
_cell.angle_beta   90.00
_cell.angle_gamma   90.00
#
_symmetry.space_group_name_H-M   'P 1'
#
loop_
_entity.id
_entity.type
_entity.pdbx_description
1 polymer ?
#
loop_
_entity_poly.entity_id
_entity_poly.type
_entity_poly.pdbx_seq_one_letter_code
_entity_poly.pdbx_strand_id
1 'polypeptide(L)'
;MKTILAPVGVLATFLLLMGMGGMGGPAEVGKVPTPEKSFNVRVVDRQGTQTTLSQFSQEGKAFLVGKRGAATVAIPFEKISQIQFETLEGNAVQVKVSLRGQETIDVTVDKQAKFYGKADFGTFEIAVKDIKSTSFLP
;
A
#
# COMPACT_ATOMS: atom_id res chain seq x y z
N MET A 1 -23.42 -8.81 -43.89
CA MET A 1 -23.02 -8.67 -43.49
C MET A 1 -22.65 -8.24 -43.00
N LYS A 2 -22.76 -8.49 -42.83
CA LYS A 2 -22.31 -8.27 -42.15
C LYS A 2 -21.73 -7.73 -41.68
N THR A 3 -21.62 -7.73 -41.57
CA THR A 3 -20.90 -7.35 -40.95
C THR A 3 -20.63 -6.39 -40.73
N ILE A 4 -20.92 -6.25 -40.61
CA ILE A 4 -20.47 -5.50 -40.24
C ILE A 4 -20.46 -4.92 -39.52
N LEU A 5 -20.84 -5.03 -39.26
CA LEU A 5 -20.62 -4.60 -38.41
C LEU A 5 -20.08 -4.47 -37.80
N ALA A 6 -20.29 -4.72 -37.62
CA ALA A 6 -19.64 -4.92 -36.87
C ALA A 6 -18.67 -4.23 -36.75
N PRO A 7 -18.33 -3.99 -37.07
CA PRO A 7 -17.24 -3.44 -36.91
C PRO A 7 -17.29 -2.38 -36.37
N VAL A 8 -17.80 -2.06 -36.19
CA VAL A 8 -17.88 -1.12 -35.77
C VAL A 8 -17.96 -1.04 -34.59
N GLY A 9 -18.50 -1.49 -34.26
CA GLY A 9 -18.59 -1.41 -33.05
C GLY A 9 -17.47 -1.52 -32.48
N VAL A 10 -17.14 -2.04 -32.80
CA VAL A 10 -16.12 -2.30 -32.28
C VAL A 10 -15.38 -1.31 -32.04
N LEU A 11 -15.20 -0.79 -32.63
CA LEU A 11 -14.37 0.10 -32.40
C LEU A 11 -14.62 0.98 -31.56
N ALA A 12 -15.39 1.18 -31.38
CA ALA A 12 -15.68 2.13 -30.60
C ALA A 12 -15.26 1.80 -29.37
N THR A 13 -15.41 1.00 -29.15
CA THR A 13 -15.08 0.63 -28.05
C THR A 13 -13.95 0.94 -27.62
N PHE A 14 -13.38 0.90 -28.03
CA PHE A 14 -12.26 1.07 -27.52
C PHE A 14 -11.92 2.29 -27.16
N LEU A 15 -12.30 2.91 -27.56
CA LEU A 15 -11.79 4.02 -27.36
C LEU A 15 -12.02 4.47 -26.16
N LEU A 16 -12.73 4.18 -25.61
CA LEU A 16 -12.99 4.63 -24.50
C LEU A 16 -12.15 4.35 -23.67
N LEU A 17 -11.69 3.59 -23.72
CA LEU A 17 -10.91 3.30 -22.90
C LEU A 17 -9.98 4.14 -22.84
N MET A 18 -9.76 4.62 -23.43
CA MET A 18 -8.82 5.30 -23.38
C MET A 18 -8.94 6.27 -22.69
N GLY A 19 -9.71 6.56 -22.59
CA GLY A 19 -9.76 7.59 -21.96
C GLY A 19 -9.60 7.42 -20.72
N MET A 20 -9.80 6.72 -20.39
CA MET A 20 -9.64 6.59 -19.31
C MET A 20 -8.61 6.50 -18.98
N GLY A 21 -8.31 6.30 -19.38
CA GLY A 21 -7.21 6.02 -18.93
C GLY A 21 -6.66 7.19 -18.64
N GLY A 22 -6.77 7.83 -19.08
CA GLY A 22 -6.07 8.79 -18.83
C GLY A 22 -6.28 9.40 -17.70
N MET A 23 -6.96 9.30 -17.28
CA MET A 23 -7.15 9.86 -16.34
C MET A 23 -6.52 9.57 -15.42
N GLY A 24 -6.48 9.58 -14.94
CA GLY A 24 -5.87 9.32 -13.91
C GLY A 24 -4.80 9.04 -14.36
N GLY A 25 -4.81 8.70 -15.05
CA GLY A 25 -3.85 8.25 -15.34
C GLY A 25 -2.70 8.65 -14.90
N PRO A 26 -2.14 9.18 -15.30
CA PRO A 26 -0.93 9.28 -15.09
C PRO A 26 -0.62 9.85 -14.01
N ALA A 27 -0.11 9.11 -13.35
CA ALA A 27 0.31 9.57 -12.22
C ALA A 27 1.20 10.66 -12.40
N GLU A 28 1.14 11.57 -11.58
CA GLU A 28 2.02 12.58 -11.67
C GLU A 28 3.22 12.24 -10.92
N VAL A 29 4.34 12.56 -11.45
CA VAL A 29 5.59 12.31 -10.78
C VAL A 29 5.58 12.98 -9.44
N GLY A 30 5.94 12.25 -8.43
CA GLY A 30 5.99 12.80 -7.10
C GLY A 30 4.73 12.74 -6.32
N LYS A 31 3.64 12.35 -6.97
CA LYS A 31 2.42 12.26 -6.25
C LYS A 31 2.30 10.92 -5.60
N VAL A 32 1.86 10.87 -4.38
CA VAL A 32 1.64 9.61 -3.68
C VAL A 32 0.26 9.62 -3.09
N PRO A 33 -0.34 8.45 -2.89
CA PRO A 33 -1.63 8.38 -2.24
C PRO A 33 -1.55 8.97 -0.84
N THR A 34 -2.54 9.77 -0.47
CA THR A 34 -2.56 10.44 0.83
C THR A 34 -3.79 10.01 1.61
N PRO A 35 -3.64 9.56 2.84
CA PRO A 35 -4.80 9.14 3.62
C PRO A 35 -5.49 10.36 4.24
N GLU A 36 -6.71 10.16 4.69
CA GLU A 36 -7.44 11.24 5.34
C GLU A 36 -6.82 11.64 6.66
N LYS A 37 -6.24 10.67 7.37
CA LYS A 37 -5.59 10.95 8.64
C LYS A 37 -4.10 10.84 8.47
N SER A 38 -3.38 11.71 9.15
CA SER A 38 -1.93 11.67 9.08
C SER A 38 -1.38 10.88 10.26
N PHE A 39 -0.60 9.87 9.96
CA PHE A 39 0.08 9.09 10.99
C PHE A 39 1.57 9.26 10.81
N ASN A 40 2.24 9.51 11.90
CA ASN A 40 3.70 9.68 11.88
C ASN A 40 4.32 8.36 12.27
N VAL A 41 5.29 7.93 11.48
CA VAL A 41 5.91 6.64 11.71
C VAL A 41 7.41 6.74 11.50
N ARG A 42 8.12 5.74 12.02
CA ARG A 42 9.53 5.54 11.68
C ARG A 42 9.61 4.22 10.95
N VAL A 43 10.08 4.25 9.73
CA VAL A 43 10.24 3.05 8.92
C VAL A 43 11.69 2.66 8.90
N VAL A 44 11.98 1.38 9.10
CA VAL A 44 13.32 0.83 8.97
C VAL A 44 13.26 -0.16 7.83
N ASP A 45 14.11 0.01 6.83
CA ASP A 45 14.10 -0.89 5.70
C ASP A 45 15.08 -2.05 5.95
N ARG A 46 15.15 -2.97 4.99
CA ARG A 46 15.98 -4.15 5.15
C ARG A 46 17.46 -3.84 5.19
N GLN A 47 17.85 -2.67 4.74
CA GLN A 47 19.26 -2.26 4.81
C GLN A 47 19.58 -1.52 6.10
N GLY A 48 18.58 -1.32 6.95
CA GLY A 48 18.79 -0.64 8.22
C GLY A 48 18.60 0.86 8.17
N THR A 49 18.19 1.40 7.03
CA THR A 49 17.97 2.83 6.94
C THR A 49 16.67 3.22 7.61
N GLN A 50 16.72 4.24 8.45
CA GLN A 50 15.56 4.72 9.17
C GLN A 50 15.06 6.00 8.55
N THR A 51 13.76 6.11 8.38
CA THR A 51 13.15 7.30 7.82
C THR A 51 11.89 7.61 8.60
N THR A 52 11.74 8.86 9.01
CA THR A 52 10.54 9.31 9.71
C THR A 52 9.60 9.92 8.68
N LEU A 53 8.35 9.49 8.71
CA LEU A 53 7.38 9.90 7.71
C LEU A 53 6.13 10.43 8.39
N SER A 54 5.44 11.33 7.69
CA SER A 54 4.08 11.70 8.03
C SER A 54 3.18 11.19 6.93
N GLN A 55 1.89 11.21 7.17
CA GLN A 55 0.89 10.79 6.19
C GLN A 55 1.15 9.38 5.67
N PHE A 56 1.54 8.50 6.58
CA PHE A 56 1.84 7.13 6.23
C PHE A 56 0.58 6.42 5.77
N SER A 57 0.68 5.64 4.71
CA SER A 57 -0.49 4.93 4.17
C SER A 57 -0.06 3.64 3.50
N GLN A 58 -0.98 2.70 3.42
CA GLN A 58 -0.82 1.56 2.55
C GLN A 58 -1.67 1.88 1.32
N GLU A 59 -1.01 2.34 0.28
CA GLU A 59 -1.68 2.69 -0.98
C GLU A 59 -2.83 3.66 -0.75
N GLY A 60 -2.60 4.66 0.09
CA GLY A 60 -3.58 5.70 0.33
C GLY A 60 -4.51 5.43 1.48
N LYS A 61 -4.42 4.26 2.10
CA LYS A 61 -5.34 3.89 3.17
C LYS A 61 -4.65 3.93 4.52
N ALA A 62 -5.40 4.32 5.53
CA ALA A 62 -4.86 4.41 6.89
C ALA A 62 -5.13 3.13 7.68
N PHE A 63 -4.95 2.01 7.02
CA PHE A 63 -5.07 0.71 7.69
C PHE A 63 -4.20 -0.30 6.95
N LEU A 64 -3.79 -1.32 7.69
CA LEU A 64 -2.98 -2.38 7.13
C LEU A 64 -3.91 -3.47 6.61
N VAL A 65 -3.77 -3.81 5.34
CA VAL A 65 -4.58 -4.87 4.74
C VAL A 65 -3.73 -6.11 4.58
N GLY A 66 -4.22 -7.22 5.06
CA GLY A 66 -3.50 -8.47 4.95
C GLY A 66 -4.44 -9.64 5.08
N LYS A 67 -3.85 -10.81 5.18
CA LYS A 67 -4.61 -12.04 5.34
C LYS A 67 -4.31 -12.67 6.68
N ARG A 68 -5.35 -13.19 7.31
CA ARG A 68 -5.18 -13.98 8.50
C ARG A 68 -5.90 -15.29 8.22
N GLY A 69 -5.14 -16.32 7.93
CA GLY A 69 -5.71 -17.56 7.44
C GLY A 69 -6.36 -17.28 6.10
N ALA A 70 -7.61 -17.64 5.96
CA ALA A 70 -8.34 -17.43 4.73
C ALA A 70 -9.05 -16.08 4.70
N ALA A 71 -8.97 -15.32 5.78
CA ALA A 71 -9.73 -14.06 5.87
C ALA A 71 -8.86 -12.88 5.50
N THR A 72 -9.49 -11.87 4.90
CA THR A 72 -8.84 -10.61 4.65
C THR A 72 -9.15 -9.70 5.83
N VAL A 73 -8.13 -9.07 6.39
CA VAL A 73 -8.31 -8.19 7.52
C VAL A 73 -7.78 -6.81 7.20
N ALA A 74 -8.37 -5.80 7.82
CA ALA A 74 -7.90 -4.44 7.70
C ALA A 74 -7.76 -3.91 9.12
N ILE A 75 -6.55 -3.55 9.50
CA ILE A 75 -6.27 -3.11 10.85
C ILE A 75 -5.99 -1.62 10.82
N PRO A 76 -6.86 -0.79 11.43
CA PRO A 76 -6.65 0.65 11.41
C PRO A 76 -5.32 1.01 12.05
N PHE A 77 -4.61 1.94 11.44
CA PHE A 77 -3.31 2.36 11.98
C PHE A 77 -3.43 2.89 13.40
N GLU A 78 -4.57 3.48 13.73
CA GLU A 78 -4.72 4.05 15.08
C GLU A 78 -4.67 2.97 16.14
N LYS A 79 -4.86 1.71 15.79
CA LYS A 79 -4.78 0.62 16.77
C LYS A 79 -3.43 -0.03 16.80
N ILE A 80 -2.49 0.39 15.98
CA ILE A 80 -1.20 -0.27 15.84
C ILE A 80 -0.11 0.52 16.53
N SER A 81 0.77 -0.16 17.24
CA SER A 81 1.96 0.48 17.79
C SER A 81 3.18 0.18 16.93
N GLN A 82 3.27 -1.03 16.39
CA GLN A 82 4.43 -1.42 15.60
C GLN A 82 4.08 -2.55 14.66
N ILE A 83 4.73 -2.57 13.52
CA ILE A 83 4.60 -3.65 12.56
C ILE A 83 5.99 -4.19 12.28
N GLN A 84 6.17 -5.50 12.46
CA GLN A 84 7.44 -6.14 12.12
C GLN A 84 7.23 -7.01 10.91
N PHE A 85 8.02 -6.78 9.86
CA PHE A 85 7.91 -7.53 8.63
C PHE A 85 8.99 -8.59 8.67
N GLU A 86 8.58 -9.84 8.74
CA GLU A 86 9.52 -10.91 8.98
C GLU A 86 9.95 -11.59 7.70
N THR A 87 9.53 -12.81 7.46
CA THR A 87 10.08 -13.56 6.34
C THR A 87 9.19 -13.49 5.13
N LEU A 88 9.85 -13.48 3.97
CA LEU A 88 9.15 -13.54 2.70
C LEU A 88 8.90 -15.00 2.40
N GLU A 89 7.66 -15.38 2.15
CA GLU A 89 7.31 -16.72 1.78
C GLU A 89 6.46 -16.66 0.53
N GLY A 90 7.04 -17.04 -0.59
CA GLY A 90 6.33 -16.98 -1.85
C GLY A 90 6.03 -15.53 -2.20
N ASN A 91 4.76 -15.21 -2.34
CA ASN A 91 4.35 -13.87 -2.69
C ASN A 91 3.91 -13.05 -1.50
N ALA A 92 4.09 -13.54 -0.30
CA ALA A 92 3.61 -12.86 0.89
C ALA A 92 4.72 -12.70 1.91
N VAL A 93 4.60 -11.67 2.73
CA VAL A 93 5.52 -11.42 3.82
C VAL A 93 4.77 -11.70 5.12
N GLN A 94 5.40 -12.46 6.00
CA GLN A 94 4.85 -12.70 7.33
C GLN A 94 5.02 -11.44 8.14
N VAL A 95 3.95 -10.98 8.76
CA VAL A 95 3.97 -9.71 9.47
C VAL A 95 3.40 -9.91 10.87
N LYS A 96 4.11 -9.36 11.85
CA LYS A 96 3.66 -9.38 13.22
C LYS A 96 3.24 -7.98 13.60
N VAL A 97 1.98 -7.81 13.95
CA VAL A 97 1.41 -6.51 14.26
C VAL A 97 1.21 -6.40 15.76
N SER A 98 1.86 -5.41 16.37
CA SER A 98 1.67 -5.14 17.78
C SER A 98 0.61 -4.07 17.93
N LEU A 99 -0.43 -4.38 18.68
CA LEU A 99 -1.54 -3.46 18.86
C LEU A 99 -1.31 -2.62 20.12
N ARG A 100 -1.96 -1.48 20.17
CA ARG A 100 -1.76 -0.59 21.31
C ARG A 100 -2.24 -1.18 22.62
N GLY A 101 -3.12 -2.16 22.55
CA GLY A 101 -3.54 -2.86 23.76
C GLY A 101 -2.62 -3.99 24.17
N GLN A 102 -1.43 -4.04 23.55
CA GLN A 102 -0.40 -5.03 23.87
C GLN A 102 -0.67 -6.42 23.29
N GLU A 103 -1.70 -6.57 22.53
CA GLU A 103 -1.92 -7.82 21.81
C GLU A 103 -1.08 -7.83 20.54
N THR A 104 -0.77 -9.02 20.08
CA THR A 104 -0.03 -9.19 18.86
C THR A 104 -0.83 -10.10 17.94
N ILE A 105 -0.86 -9.76 16.66
CA ILE A 105 -1.60 -10.56 15.69
C ILE A 105 -0.71 -10.79 14.48
N ASP A 106 -0.74 -11.99 13.95
CA ASP A 106 0.06 -12.35 12.79
C ASP A 106 -0.80 -12.32 11.54
N VAL A 107 -0.29 -11.68 10.52
CA VAL A 107 -0.98 -11.62 9.22
C VAL A 107 0.06 -11.76 8.13
N THR A 108 -0.40 -12.02 6.91
CA THR A 108 0.50 -11.99 5.76
C THR A 108 0.07 -10.85 4.86
N VAL A 109 1.05 -10.19 4.26
CA VAL A 109 0.79 -9.06 3.38
C VAL A 109 1.48 -9.34 2.06
N ASP A 110 0.81 -8.98 0.96
CA ASP A 110 1.39 -9.18 -0.36
C ASP A 110 2.73 -8.46 -0.43
N LYS A 111 3.75 -9.14 -0.93
CA LYS A 111 5.09 -8.56 -0.97
C LYS A 111 5.16 -7.33 -1.87
N GLN A 112 4.26 -7.22 -2.83
CA GLN A 112 4.26 -6.10 -3.75
C GLN A 112 3.43 -4.92 -3.26
N ALA A 113 2.72 -5.06 -2.17
CA ALA A 113 1.97 -3.95 -1.61
C ALA A 113 2.95 -2.85 -1.25
N LYS A 114 2.50 -1.61 -1.34
CA LYS A 114 3.38 -0.47 -1.12
C LYS A 114 2.87 0.45 -0.04
N PHE A 115 3.81 1.01 0.69
CA PHE A 115 3.51 2.01 1.68
C PHE A 115 4.10 3.33 1.22
N TYR A 116 3.41 4.40 1.55
CA TYR A 116 3.79 5.74 1.12
C TYR A 116 3.80 6.68 2.31
N GLY A 117 4.51 7.76 2.19
CA GLY A 117 4.53 8.79 3.22
C GLY A 117 5.29 9.99 2.74
N LYS A 118 5.45 10.96 3.64
CA LYS A 118 6.21 12.15 3.35
C LYS A 118 7.32 12.30 4.34
N ALA A 119 8.53 12.45 3.83
CA ALA A 119 9.70 12.70 4.65
C ALA A 119 10.10 14.15 4.48
N ASP A 120 11.04 14.60 5.30
CA ASP A 120 11.53 15.98 5.20
C ASP A 120 12.08 16.28 3.81
N PHE A 121 12.68 15.28 3.18
CA PHE A 121 13.34 15.50 1.90
C PHE A 121 12.42 15.20 0.70
N GLY A 122 11.18 14.79 0.92
CA GLY A 122 10.30 14.53 -0.22
C GLY A 122 9.36 13.38 0.04
N THR A 123 8.75 12.88 -1.03
CA THR A 123 7.83 11.76 -0.93
C THR A 123 8.59 10.46 -0.81
N PHE A 124 7.95 9.45 -0.22
CA PHE A 124 8.59 8.20 0.11
C PHE A 124 7.68 7.05 -0.30
N GLU A 125 8.26 6.06 -0.92
CA GLU A 125 7.51 4.87 -1.33
C GLU A 125 8.39 3.65 -1.05
N ILE A 126 7.81 2.60 -0.48
CA ILE A 126 8.56 1.40 -0.21
C ILE A 126 7.64 0.20 -0.32
N ALA A 127 8.14 -0.88 -0.92
CA ALA A 127 7.37 -2.11 -1.03
C ALA A 127 7.47 -2.89 0.28
N VAL A 128 6.43 -3.64 0.59
CA VAL A 128 6.41 -4.43 1.82
C VAL A 128 7.62 -5.34 1.93
N LYS A 129 8.04 -5.93 0.82
CA LYS A 129 9.19 -6.86 0.87
C LYS A 129 10.48 -6.18 1.29
N ASP A 130 10.55 -4.86 1.21
CA ASP A 130 11.77 -4.13 1.54
C ASP A 130 11.75 -3.50 2.92
N ILE A 131 10.67 -3.64 3.66
CA ILE A 131 10.55 -3.05 4.99
C ILE A 131 10.94 -4.06 6.05
N LYS A 132 11.64 -3.60 7.07
CA LYS A 132 11.94 -4.43 8.22
C LYS A 132 10.94 -4.15 9.33
N SER A 133 10.67 -2.89 9.62
CA SER A 133 9.71 -2.56 10.67
C SER A 133 9.17 -1.16 10.48
N THR A 134 8.01 -0.91 11.08
CA THR A 134 7.39 0.40 11.10
C THR A 134 6.89 0.63 12.52
N SER A 135 7.30 1.73 13.13
CA SER A 135 6.85 2.09 14.46
C SER A 135 5.95 3.32 14.36
N PHE A 136 4.77 3.24 14.96
CA PHE A 136 3.86 4.37 14.94
C PHE A 136 4.17 5.27 16.13
N LEU A 137 4.44 6.53 15.83
CA LEU A 137 4.84 7.49 16.85
C LEU A 137 3.60 8.04 17.56
N PRO A 138 3.74 8.43 18.83
CA PRO A 138 2.60 8.95 19.58
C PRO A 138 2.09 10.27 19.06
#